data_b61a23f0a6451a5b3cace22ed9aeb842
#
_entry.id   b61a23f0a6451a5b3cace22ed9aeb842
#
_cell.length_a   1.000
_cell.length_b   1.000
_cell.length_c   1.000
_cell.angle_alpha   90.00
_cell.angle_beta   90.00
_cell.angle_gamma   90.00
#
_symmetry.space_group_name_H-M   'P 1'
#
loop_
_entity.id
_entity.type
_entity.pdbx_description
1 polymer ?
#
loop_
_entity_poly.entity_id
_entity_poly.type
_entity_poly.pdbx_seq_one_letter_code
_entity_poly.pdbx_strand_id
1 'polypeptide(L)'
;MKIELVGTGSIGAKQLSASTLINDEILVDVPNGIIKRLKQTGHDILKIKVILITHLHGDHFLDIPFFMLEKYFYKAENETKIYCPVGTKLKIKQLFEIAFPGDYDNVNKYANVEFIEFEELNKENILDDTYVDSKVVDHGSMKPAYGYIIHVDDKILGFSGDSKLCKVIEEIVEESNLAVLDMSCVDNINESHMRFSEVEELCQKYKDKTIVATHMHDYTREKAKGTNFKNLIIPDDGQKIEI
;
A
#
# COMPACT_ATOMS: atom_id res chain seq x y z
N MET A 1 9.06 -7.02 -14.16
CA MET A 1 8.81 -6.42 -12.84
C MET A 1 8.02 -7.42 -11.99
N LYS A 2 8.37 -7.58 -10.72
CA LYS A 2 7.74 -8.50 -9.77
C LYS A 2 6.91 -7.72 -8.74
N ILE A 3 5.65 -8.10 -8.58
CA ILE A 3 4.73 -7.53 -7.60
C ILE A 3 4.26 -8.65 -6.69
N GLU A 4 4.28 -8.48 -5.38
CA GLU A 4 3.71 -9.41 -4.42
C GLU A 4 2.64 -8.72 -3.58
N LEU A 5 1.41 -9.25 -3.60
CA LEU A 5 0.32 -8.81 -2.74
C LEU A 5 0.54 -9.46 -1.35
N VAL A 6 1.34 -8.82 -0.50
CA VAL A 6 1.74 -9.37 0.81
C VAL A 6 0.54 -9.55 1.73
N GLY A 7 -0.38 -8.58 1.71
CA GLY A 7 -1.68 -8.60 2.36
C GLY A 7 -2.76 -8.09 1.42
N THR A 8 -3.96 -8.66 1.48
CA THR A 8 -5.07 -8.41 0.52
C THR A 8 -6.41 -8.13 1.19
N GLY A 9 -6.46 -8.19 2.52
CA GLY A 9 -7.67 -7.98 3.31
C GLY A 9 -7.83 -6.57 3.82
N SER A 10 -9.02 -6.27 4.32
CA SER A 10 -9.31 -5.12 5.15
C SER A 10 -9.02 -5.43 6.62
N ILE A 11 -9.13 -4.43 7.51
CA ILE A 11 -8.84 -4.58 8.95
C ILE A 11 -9.58 -5.74 9.63
N GLY A 12 -10.78 -6.09 9.18
CA GLY A 12 -11.61 -7.17 9.78
C GLY A 12 -11.55 -8.50 9.05
N ALA A 13 -10.75 -8.61 7.99
CA ALA A 13 -10.65 -9.83 7.19
C ALA A 13 -9.71 -10.87 7.85
N LYS A 14 -9.80 -12.13 7.37
CA LYS A 14 -8.85 -13.20 7.73
C LYS A 14 -7.48 -12.98 7.12
N GLN A 15 -7.43 -12.35 5.94
CA GLN A 15 -6.20 -11.96 5.27
C GLN A 15 -5.54 -10.80 6.01
N LEU A 16 -4.23 -10.67 5.82
CA LEU A 16 -3.50 -9.50 6.28
C LEU A 16 -4.02 -8.24 5.58
N SER A 17 -3.99 -7.11 6.28
CA SER A 17 -4.37 -5.83 5.69
C SER A 17 -3.53 -5.51 4.46
N ALA A 18 -4.11 -4.75 3.53
CA ALA A 18 -3.54 -4.47 2.22
C ALA A 18 -2.11 -3.94 2.28
N SER A 19 -1.21 -4.64 1.59
CA SER A 19 0.19 -4.23 1.42
C SER A 19 0.77 -4.89 0.19
N THR A 20 1.59 -4.14 -0.56
CA THR A 20 2.19 -4.63 -1.81
C THR A 20 3.68 -4.38 -1.82
N LEU A 21 4.47 -5.43 -2.15
CA LEU A 21 5.91 -5.36 -2.32
C LEU A 21 6.26 -5.39 -3.81
N ILE A 22 7.07 -4.43 -4.28
CA ILE A 22 7.51 -4.29 -5.67
C ILE A 22 9.01 -4.50 -5.73
N ASN A 23 9.46 -5.43 -6.57
CA ASN A 23 10.87 -5.76 -6.83
C ASN A 23 11.70 -6.03 -5.56
N ASP A 24 11.09 -6.48 -4.48
CA ASP A 24 11.70 -6.69 -3.15
C ASP A 24 12.28 -5.41 -2.50
N GLU A 25 12.04 -4.22 -3.05
CA GLU A 25 12.66 -2.95 -2.62
C GLU A 25 11.67 -1.83 -2.27
N ILE A 26 10.45 -1.83 -2.83
CA ILE A 26 9.43 -0.80 -2.59
C ILE A 26 8.23 -1.45 -1.92
N LEU A 27 7.82 -0.94 -0.77
CA LEU A 27 6.66 -1.43 -0.02
C LEU A 27 5.57 -0.35 0.02
N VAL A 28 4.37 -0.68 -0.45
CA VAL A 28 3.19 0.19 -0.35
C VAL A 28 2.38 -0.28 0.84
N ASP A 29 2.23 0.59 1.82
CA ASP A 29 1.65 0.39 3.15
C ASP A 29 2.34 -0.68 4.01
N VAL A 30 2.36 -0.42 5.32
CA VAL A 30 3.03 -1.27 6.33
C VAL A 30 2.07 -1.55 7.49
N PRO A 31 0.97 -2.28 7.23
CA PRO A 31 0.01 -2.67 8.26
C PRO A 31 0.62 -3.62 9.30
N ASN A 32 -0.06 -3.75 10.43
CA ASN A 32 0.37 -4.63 11.51
C ASN A 32 0.56 -6.08 11.02
N GLY A 33 1.71 -6.65 11.35
CA GLY A 33 2.08 -8.05 11.03
C GLY A 33 2.78 -8.23 9.68
N ILE A 34 2.87 -7.21 8.82
CA ILE A 34 3.51 -7.30 7.50
C ILE A 34 5.02 -7.56 7.60
N ILE A 35 5.71 -6.90 8.51
CA ILE A 35 7.15 -7.12 8.70
C ILE A 35 7.43 -8.57 9.11
N LYS A 36 6.62 -9.12 10.00
CA LYS A 36 6.75 -10.53 10.39
C LYS A 36 6.40 -11.47 9.24
N ARG A 37 5.38 -11.15 8.46
CA ARG A 37 4.97 -11.94 7.29
C ARG A 37 6.08 -12.00 6.25
N LEU A 38 6.67 -10.87 5.89
CA LEU A 38 7.78 -10.81 4.93
C LEU A 38 8.96 -11.68 5.39
N LYS A 39 9.33 -11.65 6.67
CA LYS A 39 10.36 -12.54 7.23
C LYS A 39 9.97 -14.02 7.13
N GLN A 40 8.74 -14.38 7.43
CA GLN A 40 8.24 -15.76 7.34
C GLN A 40 8.25 -16.31 5.91
N THR A 41 8.06 -15.44 4.91
CA THR A 41 8.07 -15.81 3.49
C THR A 41 9.47 -15.68 2.85
N GLY A 42 10.49 -15.40 3.67
CA GLY A 42 11.90 -15.42 3.25
C GLY A 42 12.41 -14.12 2.63
N HIS A 43 11.65 -13.01 2.74
CA HIS A 43 12.13 -11.70 2.30
C HIS A 43 13.16 -11.13 3.26
N ASP A 44 14.16 -10.50 2.69
CA ASP A 44 15.12 -9.68 3.43
C ASP A 44 14.57 -8.26 3.59
N ILE A 45 14.04 -7.97 4.76
CA ILE A 45 13.44 -6.66 5.07
C ILE A 45 14.44 -5.52 4.92
N LEU A 46 15.72 -5.80 5.13
CA LEU A 46 16.77 -4.78 5.03
C LEU A 46 16.99 -4.31 3.59
N LYS A 47 16.48 -5.04 2.58
CA LYS A 47 16.51 -4.61 1.17
C LYS A 47 15.45 -3.56 0.82
N ILE A 48 14.45 -3.33 1.68
CA ILE A 48 13.43 -2.32 1.43
C ILE A 48 14.08 -0.93 1.49
N LYS A 49 14.08 -0.25 0.37
CA LYS A 49 14.68 1.09 0.18
C LYS A 49 13.63 2.19 0.24
N VAL A 50 12.38 1.87 -0.15
CA VAL A 50 11.28 2.83 -0.19
C VAL A 50 10.04 2.25 0.46
N ILE A 51 9.36 3.06 1.24
CA ILE A 51 8.01 2.79 1.75
C ILE A 51 7.12 3.95 1.33
N LEU A 52 5.95 3.64 0.77
CA LEU A 52 4.91 4.60 0.41
C LEU A 52 3.70 4.37 1.30
N ILE A 53 3.30 5.38 2.08
CA ILE A 53 2.13 5.29 2.96
C ILE A 53 0.97 6.06 2.34
N THR A 54 -0.14 5.36 2.08
CA THR A 54 -1.32 5.93 1.45
C THR A 54 -2.07 6.87 2.38
N HIS A 55 -2.29 6.46 3.62
CA HIS A 55 -2.97 7.26 4.65
C HIS A 55 -2.69 6.74 6.07
N LEU A 56 -3.25 7.39 7.09
CA LEU A 56 -2.90 7.14 8.49
C LEU A 56 -4.01 6.41 9.28
N HIS A 57 -4.71 5.44 8.68
CA HIS A 57 -5.40 4.40 9.43
C HIS A 57 -4.39 3.34 9.90
N GLY A 58 -4.65 2.74 11.08
CA GLY A 58 -3.69 1.82 11.70
C GLY A 58 -3.33 0.62 10.84
N ASP A 59 -4.27 0.12 10.07
CA ASP A 59 -4.08 -1.00 9.16
C ASP A 59 -3.31 -0.65 7.88
N HIS A 60 -2.64 0.52 7.83
CA HIS A 60 -1.74 0.93 6.74
C HIS A 60 -0.34 1.31 7.21
N PHE A 61 -0.10 1.61 8.51
CA PHE A 61 1.22 2.10 8.94
C PHE A 61 1.73 1.60 10.29
N LEU A 62 0.95 0.79 11.04
CA LEU A 62 1.31 0.43 12.42
C LEU A 62 2.56 -0.44 12.56
N ASP A 63 3.05 -1.12 11.54
CA ASP A 63 4.30 -1.91 11.61
C ASP A 63 5.57 -1.07 11.36
N ILE A 64 5.48 0.22 11.06
CA ILE A 64 6.66 1.09 10.86
C ILE A 64 7.61 1.07 12.08
N PRO A 65 7.14 1.16 13.35
CA PRO A 65 8.03 1.03 14.50
C PRO A 65 8.81 -0.29 14.52
N PHE A 66 8.17 -1.40 14.15
CA PHE A 66 8.84 -2.71 14.09
C PHE A 66 9.84 -2.80 12.93
N PHE A 67 9.53 -2.20 11.78
CA PHE A 67 10.48 -2.05 10.68
C PHE A 67 11.73 -1.26 11.11
N MET A 68 11.54 -0.13 11.78
CA MET A 68 12.64 0.69 12.31
C MET A 68 13.49 -0.09 13.34
N LEU A 69 12.85 -0.86 14.23
CA LEU A 69 13.56 -1.71 15.18
C LEU A 69 14.38 -2.81 14.50
N GLU A 70 13.86 -3.45 13.46
CA GLU A 70 14.62 -4.44 12.67
C GLU A 70 15.88 -3.80 12.08
N LYS A 71 15.75 -2.65 11.41
CA LYS A 71 16.91 -1.93 10.86
C LYS A 71 17.92 -1.53 11.94
N TYR A 72 17.44 -1.09 13.10
CA TYR A 72 18.28 -0.73 14.24
C TYR A 72 19.03 -1.95 14.80
N PHE A 73 18.35 -3.06 15.07
CA PHE A 73 18.96 -4.26 15.65
C PHE A 73 19.96 -4.93 14.73
N TYR A 74 19.68 -4.94 13.43
CA TYR A 74 20.57 -5.54 12.43
C TYR A 74 21.59 -4.53 11.86
N LYS A 75 21.63 -3.29 12.37
CA LYS A 75 22.57 -2.23 11.97
C LYS A 75 22.56 -2.04 10.45
N ALA A 76 21.37 -1.89 9.87
CA ALA A 76 21.22 -1.75 8.43
C ALA A 76 22.02 -0.55 7.90
N GLU A 77 22.91 -0.79 6.94
CA GLU A 77 23.76 0.25 6.33
C GLU A 77 23.01 1.05 5.26
N ASN A 78 22.04 0.42 4.57
CA ASN A 78 21.23 1.09 3.55
C ASN A 78 20.16 1.98 4.18
N GLU A 79 19.95 3.13 3.60
CA GLU A 79 18.84 4.02 3.93
C GLU A 79 17.50 3.47 3.42
N THR A 80 16.44 3.72 4.17
CA THR A 80 15.06 3.56 3.69
C THR A 80 14.33 4.88 3.79
N LYS A 81 13.76 5.34 2.68
CA LYS A 81 12.92 6.54 2.62
C LYS A 81 11.46 6.16 2.78
N ILE A 82 10.78 6.80 3.72
CA ILE A 82 9.34 6.62 3.96
C ILE A 82 8.62 7.88 3.49
N TYR A 83 8.01 7.80 2.31
CA TYR A 83 7.14 8.85 1.78
C TYR A 83 5.76 8.70 2.41
N CYS A 84 5.30 9.76 3.07
CA CYS A 84 4.11 9.65 3.91
C CYS A 84 3.37 10.98 4.06
N PRO A 85 2.07 10.95 4.41
CA PRO A 85 1.30 12.15 4.72
C PRO A 85 1.95 12.99 5.83
N VAL A 86 1.79 14.31 5.78
CA VAL A 86 2.23 15.23 6.83
C VAL A 86 1.68 14.81 8.21
N GLY A 87 2.52 14.82 9.23
CA GLY A 87 2.21 14.41 10.60
C GLY A 87 2.51 12.93 10.92
N THR A 88 2.93 12.14 9.95
CA THR A 88 3.28 10.71 10.13
C THR A 88 4.41 10.54 11.13
N LYS A 89 5.51 11.28 10.98
CA LYS A 89 6.68 11.19 11.88
C LYS A 89 6.31 11.42 13.35
N LEU A 90 5.41 12.40 13.61
CA LEU A 90 4.93 12.66 14.96
C LEU A 90 4.12 11.47 15.49
N LYS A 91 3.24 10.87 14.68
CA LYS A 91 2.44 9.71 15.09
C LYS A 91 3.32 8.49 15.35
N ILE A 92 4.36 8.27 14.54
CA ILE A 92 5.33 7.18 14.78
C ILE A 92 6.07 7.40 16.10
N LYS A 93 6.50 8.63 16.40
CA LYS A 93 7.10 8.95 17.71
C LYS A 93 6.13 8.64 18.85
N GLN A 94 4.85 9.02 18.74
CA GLN A 94 3.84 8.71 19.75
C GLN A 94 3.63 7.20 19.93
N LEU A 95 3.63 6.42 18.86
CA LEU A 95 3.54 4.95 18.92
C LEU A 95 4.74 4.35 19.62
N PHE A 96 5.95 4.85 19.39
CA PHE A 96 7.14 4.43 20.13
C PHE A 96 7.02 4.72 21.63
N GLU A 97 6.56 5.91 22.00
CA GLU A 97 6.40 6.27 23.42
C GLU A 97 5.37 5.40 24.12
N ILE A 98 4.37 4.87 23.40
CA ILE A 98 3.39 3.93 23.94
C ILE A 98 3.97 2.52 24.04
N ALA A 99 4.64 2.03 23.00
CA ALA A 99 5.06 0.63 22.88
C ALA A 99 6.48 0.38 23.41
N PHE A 100 7.39 1.35 23.29
CA PHE A 100 8.82 1.30 23.64
C PHE A 100 9.25 2.64 24.23
N PRO A 101 8.80 3.02 25.44
CA PRO A 101 9.03 4.33 26.03
C PRO A 101 10.52 4.70 26.10
N GLY A 102 10.87 5.87 25.56
CA GLY A 102 12.23 6.38 25.56
C GLY A 102 13.16 5.86 24.46
N ASP A 103 12.74 4.91 23.63
CA ASP A 103 13.61 4.31 22.61
C ASP A 103 13.61 5.07 21.27
N TYR A 104 12.60 5.90 21.00
CA TYR A 104 12.43 6.54 19.68
C TYR A 104 13.66 7.27 19.20
N ASP A 105 14.23 8.16 20.01
CA ASP A 105 15.33 9.02 19.55
C ASP A 105 16.59 8.21 19.21
N ASN A 106 16.85 7.12 19.95
CA ASN A 106 17.96 6.22 19.68
C ASN A 106 17.71 5.37 18.43
N VAL A 107 16.52 4.76 18.31
CA VAL A 107 16.14 3.98 17.13
C VAL A 107 16.13 4.87 15.88
N ASN A 108 15.50 6.04 15.92
CA ASN A 108 15.42 6.95 14.78
C ASN A 108 16.82 7.43 14.33
N LYS A 109 17.78 7.58 15.25
CA LYS A 109 19.16 7.97 14.93
C LYS A 109 19.94 6.88 14.17
N TYR A 110 19.69 5.60 14.48
CA TYR A 110 20.52 4.48 13.99
C TYR A 110 19.80 3.50 13.07
N ALA A 111 18.48 3.60 12.91
CA ALA A 111 17.71 2.74 11.99
C ALA A 111 17.96 3.05 10.51
N ASN A 112 18.61 4.17 10.22
CA ASN A 112 18.84 4.63 8.85
C ASN A 112 17.55 4.77 8.03
N VAL A 113 16.56 5.46 8.62
CA VAL A 113 15.24 5.71 8.05
C VAL A 113 15.00 7.22 7.96
N GLU A 114 14.64 7.69 6.77
CA GLU A 114 14.26 9.06 6.50
C GLU A 114 12.75 9.17 6.28
N PHE A 115 12.06 10.05 7.00
CA PHE A 115 10.65 10.38 6.76
C PHE A 115 10.57 11.58 5.83
N ILE A 116 9.98 11.38 4.65
CA ILE A 116 9.68 12.42 3.66
C ILE A 116 8.18 12.68 3.73
N GLU A 117 7.78 13.64 4.54
CA GLU A 117 6.38 14.07 4.67
C GLU A 117 6.03 14.99 3.51
N PHE A 118 4.93 14.70 2.82
CA PHE A 118 4.51 15.42 1.63
C PHE A 118 3.01 15.78 1.65
N GLU A 119 2.65 16.81 0.89
CA GLU A 119 1.27 17.14 0.54
C GLU A 119 0.94 16.68 -0.90
N GLU A 120 1.93 16.67 -1.77
CA GLU A 120 1.83 16.21 -3.16
C GLU A 120 3.20 15.70 -3.63
N LEU A 121 3.20 14.60 -4.38
CA LEU A 121 4.35 14.11 -5.15
C LEU A 121 4.02 14.23 -6.64
N ASN A 122 4.93 14.80 -7.41
CA ASN A 122 4.76 14.98 -8.84
C ASN A 122 6.05 14.55 -9.55
N LYS A 123 6.04 13.38 -10.18
CA LYS A 123 7.20 12.72 -10.77
C LYS A 123 8.42 12.72 -9.85
N GLU A 124 8.15 12.45 -8.57
CA GLU A 124 9.22 12.35 -7.59
C GLU A 124 10.07 11.11 -7.87
N ASN A 125 11.37 11.29 -8.02
CA ASN A 125 12.31 10.16 -8.14
C ASN A 125 12.50 9.53 -6.76
N ILE A 126 12.01 8.31 -6.57
CA ILE A 126 12.05 7.61 -5.28
C ILE A 126 13.17 6.58 -5.20
N LEU A 127 13.59 6.01 -6.34
CA LEU A 127 14.64 4.98 -6.39
C LEU A 127 15.09 4.78 -7.84
N ASP A 128 16.40 4.89 -8.11
CA ASP A 128 16.98 4.71 -9.44
C ASP A 128 16.14 5.42 -10.54
N ASP A 129 15.62 4.69 -11.53
CA ASP A 129 14.73 5.21 -12.58
C ASP A 129 13.24 5.05 -12.22
N THR A 130 12.89 4.93 -10.92
CA THR A 130 11.53 4.81 -10.44
C THR A 130 10.99 6.15 -9.97
N TYR A 131 9.83 6.54 -10.50
CA TYR A 131 9.16 7.82 -10.21
C TYR A 131 7.76 7.56 -9.67
N VAL A 132 7.28 8.45 -8.79
CA VAL A 132 5.93 8.37 -8.22
C VAL A 132 5.19 9.71 -8.33
N ASP A 133 3.91 9.60 -8.68
CA ASP A 133 2.92 10.67 -8.52
C ASP A 133 1.96 10.27 -7.39
N SER A 134 1.65 11.20 -6.48
CA SER A 134 0.56 11.02 -5.54
C SER A 134 -0.72 11.67 -6.06
N LYS A 135 -1.85 11.05 -5.80
CA LYS A 135 -3.18 11.56 -6.17
C LYS A 135 -4.05 11.58 -4.92
N VAL A 136 -4.61 12.75 -4.58
CA VAL A 136 -5.55 12.82 -3.45
C VAL A 136 -6.83 12.08 -3.82
N VAL A 137 -7.19 11.07 -3.04
CA VAL A 137 -8.39 10.24 -3.22
C VAL A 137 -9.45 10.54 -2.16
N ASP A 138 -10.66 10.01 -2.34
CA ASP A 138 -11.78 10.29 -1.44
C ASP A 138 -12.02 9.11 -0.48
N HIS A 139 -11.45 9.21 0.70
CA HIS A 139 -11.62 8.24 1.78
C HIS A 139 -12.46 8.80 2.94
N GLY A 140 -13.55 9.46 2.60
CA GLY A 140 -14.51 10.00 3.57
C GLY A 140 -13.90 11.04 4.51
N SER A 141 -13.91 10.75 5.82
CA SER A 141 -13.37 11.67 6.84
C SER A 141 -11.86 11.58 7.02
N MET A 142 -11.19 10.52 6.52
CA MET A 142 -9.74 10.39 6.56
C MET A 142 -9.10 11.28 5.50
N LYS A 143 -8.37 12.30 5.95
CA LYS A 143 -7.71 13.28 5.08
C LYS A 143 -6.34 13.67 5.66
N PRO A 144 -5.30 13.73 4.82
CA PRO A 144 -5.29 13.32 3.42
C PRO A 144 -5.27 11.79 3.28
N ALA A 145 -5.79 11.29 2.14
CA ALA A 145 -5.59 9.92 1.68
C ALA A 145 -5.10 9.98 0.23
N TYR A 146 -4.13 9.11 -0.11
CA TYR A 146 -3.46 9.14 -1.40
C TYR A 146 -3.59 7.81 -2.13
N GLY A 147 -3.83 7.88 -3.44
CA GLY A 147 -3.45 6.87 -4.40
C GLY A 147 -2.09 7.20 -4.99
N TYR A 148 -1.47 6.24 -5.66
CA TYR A 148 -0.16 6.41 -6.30
C TYR A 148 -0.19 5.93 -7.75
N ILE A 149 0.58 6.61 -8.60
CA ILE A 149 0.99 6.15 -9.92
C ILE A 149 2.51 6.01 -9.89
N ILE A 150 2.99 4.78 -10.03
CA ILE A 150 4.41 4.44 -9.90
C ILE A 150 4.93 4.00 -11.26
N HIS A 151 5.91 4.72 -11.78
CA HIS A 151 6.62 4.41 -13.01
C HIS A 151 7.88 3.61 -12.67
N VAL A 152 7.91 2.34 -13.06
CA VAL A 152 9.03 1.41 -12.81
C VAL A 152 9.40 0.74 -14.12
N ASP A 153 10.63 0.90 -14.57
CA ASP A 153 11.10 0.41 -15.87
C ASP A 153 10.21 0.99 -17.01
N ASP A 154 9.60 0.11 -17.81
CA ASP A 154 8.66 0.44 -18.89
C ASP A 154 7.18 0.28 -18.49
N LYS A 155 6.91 0.08 -17.21
CA LYS A 155 5.57 -0.20 -16.66
C LYS A 155 5.08 0.90 -15.72
N ILE A 156 3.76 1.01 -15.65
CA ILE A 156 3.07 1.93 -14.76
C ILE A 156 2.14 1.13 -13.85
N LEU A 157 2.33 1.28 -12.55
CA LEU A 157 1.48 0.68 -11.51
C LEU A 157 0.59 1.75 -10.90
N GLY A 158 -0.70 1.47 -10.80
CA GLY A 158 -1.65 2.30 -10.07
C GLY A 158 -2.02 1.69 -8.73
N PHE A 159 -2.17 2.53 -7.71
CA PHE A 159 -2.68 2.14 -6.40
C PHE A 159 -3.77 3.13 -5.99
N SER A 160 -4.96 2.62 -5.67
CA SER A 160 -6.04 3.50 -5.18
C SER A 160 -5.79 3.99 -3.76
N GLY A 161 -5.01 3.27 -2.93
CA GLY A 161 -5.18 3.33 -1.49
C GLY A 161 -6.62 2.99 -1.13
N ASP A 162 -7.07 3.38 0.05
CA ASP A 162 -8.49 3.29 0.42
C ASP A 162 -9.26 4.47 -0.16
N SER A 163 -10.29 4.18 -0.92
CA SER A 163 -11.10 5.21 -1.58
C SER A 163 -12.45 4.67 -2.05
N LYS A 164 -13.46 5.51 -2.02
CA LYS A 164 -14.65 5.30 -2.87
C LYS A 164 -14.33 5.57 -4.33
N LEU A 165 -15.19 5.10 -5.25
CA LEU A 165 -15.06 5.44 -6.66
C LEU A 165 -15.18 6.96 -6.85
N CYS A 166 -14.16 7.54 -7.46
CA CYS A 166 -14.11 8.94 -7.83
C CYS A 166 -13.30 9.11 -9.12
N LYS A 167 -13.35 10.29 -9.72
CA LYS A 167 -12.65 10.57 -10.99
C LYS A 167 -11.14 10.24 -10.96
N VAL A 168 -10.51 10.49 -9.82
CA VAL A 168 -9.08 10.20 -9.62
C VAL A 168 -8.78 8.71 -9.72
N ILE A 169 -9.67 7.83 -9.26
CA ILE A 169 -9.50 6.37 -9.41
C ILE A 169 -9.55 5.96 -10.88
N GLU A 170 -10.45 6.56 -11.66
CA GLU A 170 -10.50 6.31 -13.10
C GLU A 170 -9.21 6.77 -13.80
N GLU A 171 -8.66 7.94 -13.43
CA GLU A 171 -7.38 8.44 -13.94
C GLU A 171 -6.23 7.47 -13.59
N ILE A 172 -6.17 6.98 -12.35
CA ILE A 172 -5.17 5.98 -11.92
C ILE A 172 -5.26 4.71 -12.79
N VAL A 173 -6.47 4.18 -13.01
CA VAL A 173 -6.66 2.97 -13.84
C VAL A 173 -6.27 3.23 -15.29
N GLU A 174 -6.69 4.36 -15.85
CA GLU A 174 -6.42 4.72 -17.25
C GLU A 174 -4.92 4.85 -17.54
N GLU A 175 -4.16 5.47 -16.64
CA GLU A 175 -2.71 5.66 -16.78
C GLU A 175 -1.91 4.37 -16.56
N SER A 176 -2.44 3.39 -15.79
CA SER A 176 -1.69 2.21 -15.35
C SER A 176 -1.73 1.05 -16.37
N ASN A 177 -0.70 0.20 -16.34
CA ASN A 177 -0.74 -1.13 -16.95
C ASN A 177 -1.44 -2.13 -16.01
N LEU A 178 -1.19 -2.02 -14.70
CA LEU A 178 -1.84 -2.76 -13.64
C LEU A 178 -2.24 -1.81 -12.51
N ALA A 179 -3.50 -1.88 -12.09
CA ALA A 179 -4.03 -1.08 -10.98
C ALA A 179 -4.44 -1.99 -9.80
N VAL A 180 -3.90 -1.71 -8.61
CA VAL A 180 -4.28 -2.34 -7.34
C VAL A 180 -5.33 -1.46 -6.68
N LEU A 181 -6.56 -1.96 -6.58
CA LEU A 181 -7.72 -1.17 -6.18
C LEU A 181 -8.36 -1.71 -4.89
N ASP A 182 -8.77 -0.77 -4.03
CA ASP A 182 -9.70 -1.04 -2.93
C ASP A 182 -10.98 -1.68 -3.48
N MET A 183 -11.41 -2.79 -2.88
CA MET A 183 -12.68 -3.44 -3.16
C MET A 183 -13.29 -3.99 -1.87
N SER A 184 -13.46 -3.12 -0.88
CA SER A 184 -13.88 -3.55 0.47
C SER A 184 -15.30 -4.09 0.51
N CYS A 185 -16.25 -3.45 -0.16
CA CYS A 185 -17.67 -3.64 0.05
C CYS A 185 -18.36 -4.35 -1.11
N VAL A 186 -19.44 -5.08 -0.82
CA VAL A 186 -20.29 -5.71 -1.85
C VAL A 186 -21.44 -4.82 -2.26
N ASP A 187 -22.34 -4.53 -1.34
CA ASP A 187 -23.66 -3.94 -1.66
C ASP A 187 -23.99 -2.71 -0.83
N ASN A 188 -23.28 -2.46 0.26
CA ASN A 188 -23.54 -1.30 1.11
C ASN A 188 -22.93 -0.05 0.50
N ILE A 189 -23.70 1.04 0.49
CA ILE A 189 -23.15 2.37 0.23
C ILE A 189 -22.16 2.66 1.35
N ASN A 190 -20.88 2.56 1.02
CA ASN A 190 -19.82 2.97 1.91
C ASN A 190 -19.26 4.30 1.39
N GLU A 191 -19.24 5.30 2.25
CA GLU A 191 -18.76 6.63 1.87
C GLU A 191 -17.23 6.72 1.77
N SER A 192 -16.52 5.63 2.03
CA SER A 192 -15.06 5.61 2.16
C SER A 192 -14.36 4.59 1.26
N HIS A 193 -15.06 3.60 0.71
CA HIS A 193 -14.48 2.48 -0.03
C HIS A 193 -15.28 2.12 -1.28
N MET A 194 -14.58 1.55 -2.28
CA MET A 194 -15.23 1.03 -3.49
C MET A 194 -15.99 -0.26 -3.22
N ARG A 195 -17.10 -0.39 -3.95
CA ARG A 195 -17.92 -1.59 -4.01
C ARG A 195 -17.43 -2.56 -5.09
N PHE A 196 -17.74 -3.82 -4.94
CA PHE A 196 -17.46 -4.83 -5.95
C PHE A 196 -18.04 -4.45 -7.33
N SER A 197 -19.30 -3.96 -7.38
CA SER A 197 -19.93 -3.53 -8.64
C SER A 197 -19.21 -2.37 -9.32
N GLU A 198 -18.63 -1.45 -8.56
CA GLU A 198 -17.86 -0.31 -9.10
C GLU A 198 -16.53 -0.79 -9.72
N VAL A 199 -15.88 -1.78 -9.10
CA VAL A 199 -14.68 -2.40 -9.68
C VAL A 199 -15.04 -3.20 -10.94
N GLU A 200 -16.19 -3.89 -10.97
CA GLU A 200 -16.69 -4.55 -12.20
C GLU A 200 -16.93 -3.54 -13.34
N GLU A 201 -17.50 -2.36 -13.04
CA GLU A 201 -17.67 -1.28 -14.02
C GLU A 201 -16.32 -0.79 -14.58
N LEU A 202 -15.31 -0.64 -13.72
CA LEU A 202 -13.94 -0.31 -14.15
C LEU A 202 -13.35 -1.41 -15.06
N CYS A 203 -13.56 -2.70 -14.71
CA CYS A 203 -13.11 -3.82 -15.56
C CYS A 203 -13.78 -3.83 -16.93
N GLN A 204 -15.05 -3.46 -17.01
CA GLN A 204 -15.78 -3.36 -18.27
C GLN A 204 -15.31 -2.19 -19.13
N LYS A 205 -15.00 -1.06 -18.49
CA LYS A 205 -14.55 0.17 -19.16
C LYS A 205 -13.12 0.04 -19.68
N TYR A 206 -12.22 -0.52 -18.87
CA TYR A 206 -10.78 -0.59 -19.13
C TYR A 206 -10.32 -2.04 -19.38
N LYS A 207 -10.79 -2.64 -20.48
CA LYS A 207 -10.60 -4.08 -20.80
C LYS A 207 -9.14 -4.46 -21.09
N ASP A 208 -8.31 -3.50 -21.45
CA ASP A 208 -6.89 -3.63 -21.74
C ASP A 208 -6.00 -3.46 -20.49
N LYS A 209 -6.58 -3.07 -19.36
CA LYS A 209 -5.88 -2.89 -18.08
C LYS A 209 -6.05 -4.10 -17.20
N THR A 210 -5.01 -4.45 -16.43
CA THR A 210 -5.12 -5.46 -15.38
C THR A 210 -5.53 -4.78 -14.08
N ILE A 211 -6.59 -5.24 -13.46
CA ILE A 211 -7.09 -4.77 -12.17
C ILE A 211 -6.88 -5.86 -11.13
N VAL A 212 -6.27 -5.50 -9.99
CA VAL A 212 -6.05 -6.39 -8.85
C VAL A 212 -6.84 -5.86 -7.68
N ALA A 213 -7.78 -6.66 -7.17
CA ALA A 213 -8.59 -6.26 -6.03
C ALA A 213 -7.84 -6.47 -4.71
N THR A 214 -7.92 -5.49 -3.81
CA THR A 214 -7.32 -5.56 -2.48
C THR A 214 -8.25 -4.98 -1.42
N HIS A 215 -7.83 -4.96 -0.17
CA HIS A 215 -8.58 -4.42 0.97
C HIS A 215 -9.99 -5.02 1.12
N MET A 216 -10.14 -6.30 0.78
CA MET A 216 -11.44 -6.98 0.75
C MET A 216 -11.86 -7.49 2.13
N HIS A 217 -13.13 -7.29 2.49
CA HIS A 217 -13.77 -8.09 3.53
C HIS A 217 -13.95 -9.55 3.09
N ASP A 218 -14.01 -10.50 4.02
CA ASP A 218 -14.18 -11.93 3.73
C ASP A 218 -15.37 -12.19 2.81
N TYR A 219 -16.51 -11.53 3.05
CA TYR A 219 -17.71 -11.69 2.24
C TYR A 219 -17.55 -11.16 0.81
N THR A 220 -16.87 -10.01 0.65
CA THR A 220 -16.57 -9.44 -0.67
C THR A 220 -15.67 -10.38 -1.47
N ARG A 221 -14.65 -10.92 -0.82
CA ARG A 221 -13.73 -11.90 -1.42
C ARG A 221 -14.49 -13.15 -1.92
N GLU A 222 -15.36 -13.74 -1.09
CA GLU A 222 -16.12 -14.93 -1.48
C GLU A 222 -17.04 -14.64 -2.68
N LYS A 223 -17.71 -13.50 -2.71
CA LYS A 223 -18.55 -13.10 -3.84
C LYS A 223 -17.71 -12.87 -5.11
N ALA A 224 -16.56 -12.23 -4.99
CA ALA A 224 -15.68 -11.92 -6.12
C ALA A 224 -15.05 -13.16 -6.77
N LYS A 225 -14.87 -14.27 -6.04
CA LYS A 225 -14.39 -15.54 -6.62
C LYS A 225 -15.28 -16.08 -7.74
N GLY A 226 -16.54 -15.66 -7.80
CA GLY A 226 -17.49 -16.03 -8.87
C GLY A 226 -17.44 -15.12 -10.10
N THR A 227 -16.60 -14.10 -10.13
CA THR A 227 -16.53 -13.17 -11.27
C THR A 227 -15.88 -13.82 -12.50
N ASN A 228 -16.33 -13.41 -13.69
CA ASN A 228 -15.81 -13.89 -14.98
C ASN A 228 -14.97 -12.82 -15.73
N PHE A 229 -14.62 -11.73 -15.08
CA PHE A 229 -13.76 -10.70 -15.70
C PHE A 229 -12.33 -11.22 -15.86
N LYS A 230 -11.85 -11.33 -17.11
CA LYS A 230 -10.51 -11.83 -17.41
C LYS A 230 -9.40 -10.91 -16.96
N ASN A 231 -9.69 -9.63 -16.82
CA ASN A 231 -8.78 -8.58 -16.41
C ASN A 231 -8.89 -8.22 -14.92
N LEU A 232 -9.69 -8.97 -14.11
CA LEU A 232 -9.77 -8.82 -12.67
C LEU A 232 -9.07 -10.00 -11.98
N ILE A 233 -8.12 -9.69 -11.13
CA ILE A 233 -7.42 -10.65 -10.27
C ILE A 233 -7.92 -10.48 -8.84
N ILE A 234 -8.35 -11.57 -8.22
CA ILE A 234 -8.72 -11.67 -6.81
C ILE A 234 -7.58 -12.41 -6.10
N PRO A 235 -6.57 -11.72 -5.57
CA PRO A 235 -5.38 -12.37 -5.05
C PRO A 235 -5.58 -12.90 -3.64
N ASP A 236 -4.81 -13.94 -3.29
CA ASP A 236 -4.57 -14.31 -1.90
C ASP A 236 -3.26 -13.68 -1.39
N ASP A 237 -3.09 -13.64 -0.05
CA ASP A 237 -1.87 -13.12 0.59
C ASP A 237 -0.62 -13.85 0.09
N GLY A 238 0.38 -13.08 -0.32
CA GLY A 238 1.63 -13.58 -0.89
C GLY A 238 1.55 -13.94 -2.37
N GLN A 239 0.43 -13.67 -3.06
CA GLN A 239 0.34 -13.89 -4.51
C GLN A 239 1.30 -12.97 -5.26
N LYS A 240 2.07 -13.58 -6.17
CA LYS A 240 3.04 -12.88 -7.04
C LYS A 240 2.45 -12.70 -8.43
N ILE A 241 2.67 -11.52 -9.00
CA ILE A 241 2.27 -11.15 -10.35
C ILE A 241 3.52 -10.62 -11.06
N GLU A 242 3.78 -11.10 -12.25
CA GLU A 242 4.84 -10.58 -13.13
C GLU A 242 4.20 -9.85 -14.32
N ILE A 243 4.67 -8.65 -14.63
CA ILE A 243 4.22 -7.84 -15.76
C ILE A 243 5.39 -7.24 -16.56
#